data_763b51fd0b3b8d7e096cfb28b41e689d
#
_entry.id   763b51fd0b3b8d7e096cfb28b41e689d
#
_cell.length_a   1.000
_cell.length_b   1.000
_cell.length_c   1.000
_cell.angle_alpha   90.00
_cell.angle_beta   90.00
_cell.angle_gamma   90.00
#
_symmetry.space_group_name_H-M   'P 1'
#
loop_
_entity.id
_entity.type
_entity.pdbx_description
1 polymer ?
#
loop_
_entity_poly.entity_id
_entity_poly.type
_entity_poly.pdbx_seq_one_letter_code
_entity_poly.pdbx_strand_id
1 'polypeptide(L)'
;MRIVTANLNGIRSAARKGFFDWLPGQNADVVCVQELKAQVGDMTRHMLNPEGYFGYFHYAEKKGYSGVGLYCRRQPDEIVEGLGIADIDMEGRYIEARFGNTSIVSVYLPSGSSSEERQAVKFSFMDRFWPHLEKLRQSGREVILCGDWNIAHKEIDLKNWKGNLKNSGFLPEERAWMTRLLDELGYVDTYRRLYPEAEGEAYTWWSNRGQAWAKNVGWRIDYQIATPGIAAAARDASVYKAERFSDHAPLIVDYAAEL
;
A
#
# COMPACT_ATOMS: atom_id res chain seq x y z
N MET A 1 -14.05 -11.83 -1.52
CA MET A 1 -13.07 -11.17 -2.42
C MET A 1 -11.66 -11.25 -1.87
N ARG A 2 -10.67 -11.28 -2.75
CA ARG A 2 -9.25 -11.22 -2.38
C ARG A 2 -8.64 -9.92 -2.87
N ILE A 3 -8.00 -9.19 -1.96
CA ILE A 3 -7.29 -7.93 -2.25
C ILE A 3 -5.81 -8.13 -1.96
N VAL A 4 -4.96 -7.71 -2.91
CA VAL A 4 -3.50 -7.76 -2.78
C VAL A 4 -2.96 -6.33 -2.82
N THR A 5 -1.98 -6.02 -2.00
CA THR A 5 -1.17 -4.81 -2.16
C THR A 5 0.31 -5.17 -2.26
N ALA A 6 1.01 -4.55 -3.20
CA ALA A 6 2.42 -4.81 -3.47
C ALA A 6 3.14 -3.53 -3.93
N ASN A 7 4.11 -3.07 -3.13
CA ASN A 7 5.07 -2.08 -3.60
C ASN A 7 6.08 -2.80 -4.52
N LEU A 8 6.15 -2.40 -5.79
CA LEU A 8 6.93 -3.09 -6.82
C LEU A 8 8.39 -2.61 -6.88
N ASN A 9 8.71 -1.48 -6.25
CA ASN A 9 10.03 -0.86 -6.37
C ASN A 9 10.55 -0.84 -7.83
N GLY A 10 9.68 -0.43 -8.75
CA GLY A 10 9.86 -0.45 -10.19
C GLY A 10 9.14 -1.62 -10.87
N ILE A 11 8.09 -1.31 -11.63
CA ILE A 11 7.26 -2.33 -12.31
C ILE A 11 8.06 -3.15 -13.33
N ARG A 12 9.02 -2.52 -14.03
CA ARG A 12 9.89 -3.21 -14.99
C ARG A 12 10.81 -4.20 -14.30
N SER A 13 11.35 -3.86 -13.13
CA SER A 13 12.16 -4.76 -12.30
C SER A 13 11.31 -5.91 -11.76
N ALA A 14 10.13 -5.62 -11.23
CA ALA A 14 9.21 -6.64 -10.71
C ALA A 14 8.76 -7.61 -11.81
N ALA A 15 8.51 -7.10 -13.03
CA ALA A 15 8.18 -7.92 -14.19
C ALA A 15 9.29 -8.93 -14.52
N ARG A 16 10.55 -8.47 -14.56
CA ARG A 16 11.70 -9.37 -14.79
C ARG A 16 11.90 -10.41 -13.69
N LYS A 17 11.39 -10.15 -12.49
CA LYS A 17 11.44 -11.06 -11.34
C LYS A 17 10.23 -11.98 -11.23
N GLY A 18 9.34 -11.97 -12.23
CA GLY A 18 8.22 -12.91 -12.33
C GLY A 18 6.91 -12.44 -11.70
N PHE A 19 6.75 -11.15 -11.35
CA PHE A 19 5.52 -10.65 -10.74
C PHE A 19 4.27 -10.96 -11.59
N PHE A 20 4.34 -10.77 -12.91
CA PHE A 20 3.20 -10.99 -13.80
C PHE A 20 2.96 -12.47 -14.10
N ASP A 21 3.92 -13.35 -13.88
CA ASP A 21 3.73 -14.82 -13.95
C ASP A 21 3.04 -15.32 -12.66
N TRP A 22 3.36 -14.71 -11.54
CA TRP A 22 2.76 -14.99 -10.23
C TRP A 22 1.31 -14.49 -10.12
N LEU A 23 1.00 -13.31 -10.66
CA LEU A 23 -0.26 -12.58 -10.49
C LEU A 23 -1.52 -13.41 -10.81
N PRO A 24 -1.62 -14.12 -11.96
CA PRO A 24 -2.82 -14.88 -12.31
C PRO A 24 -3.16 -15.97 -11.28
N GLY A 25 -2.15 -16.61 -10.71
CA GLY A 25 -2.32 -17.68 -9.72
C GLY A 25 -2.90 -17.19 -8.38
N GLN A 26 -2.90 -15.89 -8.12
CA GLN A 26 -3.42 -15.34 -6.87
C GLN A 26 -4.94 -15.29 -6.82
N ASN A 27 -5.61 -15.34 -7.96
CA ASN A 27 -7.07 -15.20 -8.05
C ASN A 27 -7.59 -13.94 -7.33
N ALA A 28 -6.80 -12.86 -7.33
CA ALA A 28 -7.16 -11.63 -6.68
C ALA A 28 -8.25 -10.87 -7.45
N ASP A 29 -9.20 -10.27 -6.75
CA ASP A 29 -10.22 -9.41 -7.36
C ASP A 29 -9.65 -8.05 -7.71
N VAL A 30 -8.81 -7.50 -6.81
CA VAL A 30 -8.05 -6.26 -7.04
C VAL A 30 -6.63 -6.42 -6.52
N VAL A 31 -5.67 -5.92 -7.30
CA VAL A 31 -4.25 -5.81 -6.91
C VAL A 31 -3.84 -4.34 -6.95
N CYS A 32 -3.48 -3.81 -5.80
CA CYS A 32 -3.00 -2.45 -5.63
C CYS A 32 -1.48 -2.45 -5.70
N VAL A 33 -0.90 -1.65 -6.59
CA VAL A 33 0.55 -1.58 -6.76
C VAL A 33 1.07 -0.18 -6.52
N GLN A 34 2.27 -0.08 -5.96
CA GLN A 34 2.94 1.17 -5.64
C GLN A 34 4.37 1.16 -6.21
N GLU A 35 4.97 2.33 -6.30
CA GLU A 35 6.31 2.55 -6.86
C GLU A 35 6.48 1.93 -8.25
N LEU A 36 5.64 2.35 -9.20
CA LEU A 36 5.75 1.94 -10.60
C LEU A 36 7.12 2.32 -11.19
N LYS A 37 7.62 3.50 -10.85
CA LYS A 37 8.87 4.09 -11.39
C LYS A 37 8.93 4.02 -12.91
N ALA A 38 7.80 4.27 -13.55
CA ALA A 38 7.60 4.18 -14.99
C ALA A 38 6.52 5.18 -15.43
N GLN A 39 6.58 5.60 -16.67
CA GLN A 39 5.54 6.36 -17.37
C GLN A 39 4.80 5.43 -18.34
N VAL A 40 3.69 5.91 -18.91
CA VAL A 40 2.88 5.10 -19.84
C VAL A 40 3.71 4.54 -21.01
N GLY A 41 4.67 5.30 -21.52
CA GLY A 41 5.56 4.85 -22.59
C GLY A 41 6.55 3.75 -22.22
N ASP A 42 6.77 3.53 -20.94
CA ASP A 42 7.64 2.46 -20.42
C ASP A 42 6.88 1.15 -20.20
N MET A 43 5.54 1.19 -20.29
CA MET A 43 4.67 0.06 -19.97
C MET A 43 4.45 -0.83 -21.19
N THR A 44 4.75 -2.12 -21.05
CA THR A 44 4.36 -3.11 -22.05
C THR A 44 2.85 -3.38 -21.99
N ARG A 45 2.28 -3.95 -23.05
CA ARG A 45 0.87 -4.38 -23.06
C ARG A 45 0.54 -5.31 -21.87
N HIS A 46 1.46 -6.20 -21.55
CA HIS A 46 1.30 -7.15 -20.44
C HIS A 46 1.32 -6.47 -19.06
N MET A 47 2.10 -5.38 -18.90
CA MET A 47 2.08 -4.55 -17.68
C MET A 47 0.80 -3.72 -17.57
N LEU A 48 0.29 -3.20 -18.71
CA LEU A 48 -0.93 -2.39 -18.73
C LEU A 48 -2.18 -3.21 -18.43
N ASN A 49 -2.31 -4.37 -19.07
CA ASN A 49 -3.47 -5.25 -18.92
C ASN A 49 -3.00 -6.71 -18.92
N PRO A 50 -2.56 -7.23 -17.77
CA PRO A 50 -2.29 -8.65 -17.62
C PRO A 50 -3.54 -9.48 -17.90
N GLU A 51 -3.36 -10.73 -18.32
CA GLU A 51 -4.48 -11.60 -18.62
C GLU A 51 -5.48 -11.69 -17.46
N GLY A 52 -6.74 -11.39 -17.73
CA GLY A 52 -7.82 -11.41 -16.75
C GLY A 52 -7.93 -10.15 -15.90
N TYR A 53 -7.15 -9.11 -16.18
CA TYR A 53 -7.18 -7.86 -15.43
C TYR A 53 -7.25 -6.62 -16.32
N PHE A 54 -7.95 -5.61 -15.81
CA PHE A 54 -7.96 -4.24 -16.33
C PHE A 54 -7.01 -3.40 -15.47
N GLY A 55 -6.02 -2.75 -16.10
CA GLY A 55 -5.04 -1.91 -15.41
C GLY A 55 -5.43 -0.44 -15.43
N TYR A 56 -5.26 0.24 -14.29
CA TYR A 56 -5.47 1.68 -14.12
C TYR A 56 -4.28 2.26 -13.35
N PHE A 57 -3.76 3.41 -13.78
CA PHE A 57 -2.52 3.94 -13.25
C PHE A 57 -2.59 5.45 -13.03
N HIS A 58 -1.93 5.91 -11.99
CA HIS A 58 -1.62 7.30 -11.75
C HIS A 58 -0.11 7.46 -11.69
N TYR A 59 0.47 7.92 -12.79
CA TYR A 59 1.91 8.09 -12.95
C TYR A 59 2.40 9.39 -12.30
N ALA A 60 3.64 9.38 -11.78
CA ALA A 60 4.31 10.63 -11.45
C ALA A 60 4.74 11.37 -12.72
N GLU A 61 4.79 12.69 -12.67
CA GLU A 61 5.35 13.50 -13.76
C GLU A 61 6.86 13.29 -13.90
N LYS A 62 7.55 13.14 -12.76
CA LYS A 62 8.98 12.84 -12.73
C LYS A 62 9.23 11.42 -13.21
N LYS A 63 10.06 11.28 -14.24
CA LYS A 63 10.46 9.97 -14.79
C LYS A 63 11.15 9.08 -13.77
N GLY A 64 10.80 7.80 -13.78
CA GLY A 64 11.42 6.79 -12.93
C GLY A 64 11.16 6.95 -11.43
N TYR A 65 10.05 7.58 -11.06
CA TYR A 65 9.73 7.94 -9.69
C TYR A 65 8.27 7.65 -9.34
N SER A 66 8.03 7.14 -8.12
CA SER A 66 6.68 6.95 -7.57
C SER A 66 5.70 6.24 -8.54
N GLY A 67 4.45 6.67 -8.56
CA GLY A 67 3.39 6.08 -9.37
C GLY A 67 2.67 4.94 -8.64
N VAL A 68 1.34 4.90 -8.76
CA VAL A 68 0.48 3.86 -8.20
C VAL A 68 -0.44 3.29 -9.27
N GLY A 69 -0.94 2.09 -9.05
CA GLY A 69 -1.85 1.45 -9.98
C GLY A 69 -2.78 0.45 -9.31
N LEU A 70 -3.77 0.04 -10.11
CA LEU A 70 -4.75 -0.97 -9.76
C LEU A 70 -4.88 -1.96 -10.91
N TYR A 71 -4.90 -3.24 -10.61
CA TYR A 71 -5.34 -4.30 -11.51
C TYR A 71 -6.66 -4.85 -10.98
N CYS A 72 -7.72 -4.72 -11.76
CA CYS A 72 -9.06 -5.12 -11.38
C CYS A 72 -9.55 -6.24 -12.28
N ARG A 73 -10.09 -7.31 -11.71
CA ARG A 73 -10.69 -8.43 -12.45
C ARG A 73 -11.99 -8.03 -13.16
N ARG A 74 -12.74 -7.18 -12.51
CA ARG A 74 -13.94 -6.53 -13.02
C ARG A 74 -13.65 -5.05 -13.26
N GLN A 75 -14.21 -4.48 -14.31
CA GLN A 75 -14.14 -3.03 -14.51
C GLN A 75 -14.85 -2.32 -13.37
N PRO A 76 -14.19 -1.35 -12.71
CA PRO A 76 -14.85 -0.50 -11.72
C PRO A 76 -15.88 0.42 -12.39
N ASP A 77 -16.84 0.87 -11.58
CA ASP A 77 -17.83 1.85 -12.02
C ASP A 77 -17.21 3.23 -12.23
N GLU A 78 -16.18 3.56 -11.45
CA GLU A 78 -15.46 4.83 -11.53
C GLU A 78 -13.99 4.64 -11.08
N ILE A 79 -13.09 5.39 -11.70
CA ILE A 79 -11.69 5.56 -11.25
C ILE A 79 -11.50 7.01 -10.85
N VAL A 80 -10.93 7.23 -9.66
CA VAL A 80 -10.52 8.55 -9.17
C VAL A 80 -9.00 8.58 -9.07
N GLU A 81 -8.37 9.45 -9.84
CA GLU A 81 -6.91 9.69 -9.81
C GLU A 81 -6.59 10.91 -8.95
N GLY A 82 -5.68 10.74 -8.00
CA GLY A 82 -5.20 11.81 -7.15
C GLY A 82 -6.16 12.26 -6.05
N LEU A 83 -5.69 13.22 -5.28
CA LEU A 83 -6.40 13.83 -4.14
C LEU A 83 -7.06 15.18 -4.49
N GLY A 84 -6.83 15.69 -5.70
CA GLY A 84 -7.20 17.05 -6.09
C GLY A 84 -6.21 18.10 -5.55
N ILE A 85 -4.99 17.70 -5.21
CA ILE A 85 -3.93 18.56 -4.67
C ILE A 85 -2.74 18.48 -5.63
N ALA A 86 -2.54 19.54 -6.42
CA ALA A 86 -1.68 19.52 -7.60
C ALA A 86 -0.24 19.00 -7.34
N ASP A 87 0.44 19.49 -6.32
CA ASP A 87 1.82 19.09 -6.01
C ASP A 87 1.94 17.67 -5.44
N ILE A 88 0.89 17.15 -4.81
CA ILE A 88 0.80 15.74 -4.43
C ILE A 88 0.50 14.88 -5.65
N ASP A 89 -0.45 15.29 -6.47
CA ASP A 89 -0.92 14.51 -7.61
C ASP A 89 0.13 14.39 -8.71
N MET A 90 1.03 15.38 -8.86
CA MET A 90 2.24 15.29 -9.69
C MET A 90 3.13 14.09 -9.34
N GLU A 91 3.06 13.59 -8.12
CA GLU A 91 3.89 12.46 -7.66
C GLU A 91 3.23 11.10 -7.86
N GLY A 92 1.97 11.03 -8.33
CA GLY A 92 1.28 9.77 -8.59
C GLY A 92 1.21 8.86 -7.36
N ARG A 93 0.48 9.31 -6.31
CA ARG A 93 0.48 8.63 -5.00
C ARG A 93 -0.85 8.04 -4.59
N TYR A 94 -1.92 8.29 -5.35
CA TYR A 94 -3.27 7.90 -4.98
C TYR A 94 -4.09 7.54 -6.21
N ILE A 95 -4.75 6.40 -6.18
CA ILE A 95 -5.77 6.00 -7.17
C ILE A 95 -6.83 5.16 -6.47
N GLU A 96 -8.10 5.40 -6.80
CA GLU A 96 -9.26 4.74 -6.20
C GLU A 96 -10.13 4.10 -7.28
N ALA A 97 -10.47 2.83 -7.12
CA ALA A 97 -11.47 2.14 -7.91
C ALA A 97 -12.75 1.97 -7.09
N ARG A 98 -13.89 2.37 -7.67
CA ARG A 98 -15.21 2.27 -7.05
C ARG A 98 -16.01 1.15 -7.67
N PHE A 99 -16.58 0.30 -6.83
CA PHE A 99 -17.45 -0.81 -7.19
C PHE A 99 -18.72 -0.71 -6.32
N GLY A 100 -19.84 -0.24 -6.89
CA GLY A 100 -21.02 0.05 -6.09
C GLY A 100 -20.69 0.93 -4.88
N ASN A 101 -20.93 0.44 -3.68
CA ASN A 101 -20.62 1.17 -2.44
C ASN A 101 -19.22 0.87 -1.86
N THR A 102 -18.38 0.12 -2.57
CA THR A 102 -17.03 -0.23 -2.10
C THR A 102 -15.97 0.54 -2.88
N SER A 103 -14.99 1.11 -2.18
CA SER A 103 -13.81 1.77 -2.73
C SER A 103 -12.55 1.01 -2.38
N ILE A 104 -11.74 0.68 -3.38
CA ILE A 104 -10.41 0.08 -3.20
C ILE A 104 -9.38 1.11 -3.65
N VAL A 105 -8.48 1.47 -2.75
CA VAL A 105 -7.48 2.52 -2.95
C VAL A 105 -6.08 1.92 -2.97
N SER A 106 -5.27 2.34 -3.95
CA SER A 106 -3.81 2.16 -3.92
C SER A 106 -3.17 3.49 -3.54
N VAL A 107 -2.44 3.52 -2.45
CA VAL A 107 -1.79 4.73 -1.92
C VAL A 107 -0.33 4.47 -1.58
N TYR A 108 0.50 5.47 -1.82
CA TYR A 108 1.93 5.43 -1.54
C TYR A 108 2.35 6.72 -0.81
N LEU A 109 2.56 6.61 0.51
CA LEU A 109 3.04 7.74 1.31
C LEU A 109 4.52 8.00 1.02
N PRO A 110 4.96 9.27 0.99
CA PRO A 110 6.36 9.61 0.80
C PRO A 110 7.26 8.95 1.84
N SER A 111 8.45 8.48 1.44
CA SER A 111 9.51 8.13 2.36
C SER A 111 10.24 9.39 2.82
N GLY A 112 10.50 9.51 4.11
CA GLY A 112 11.27 10.60 4.70
C GLY A 112 12.74 10.25 4.97
N SER A 113 13.17 9.04 4.61
CA SER A 113 14.46 8.48 5.06
C SER A 113 15.71 9.11 4.42
N SER A 114 15.57 9.80 3.29
CA SER A 114 16.71 10.30 2.51
C SER A 114 17.23 11.67 2.97
N SER A 115 16.41 12.51 3.58
CA SER A 115 16.78 13.83 4.08
C SER A 115 15.69 14.44 4.98
N GLU A 116 16.04 15.50 5.71
CA GLU A 116 15.06 16.27 6.52
C GLU A 116 13.99 16.93 5.64
N GLU A 117 14.34 17.40 4.44
CA GLU A 117 13.39 17.94 3.48
C GLU A 117 12.37 16.90 3.03
N ARG A 118 12.82 15.65 2.80
CA ARG A 118 11.90 14.55 2.46
C ARG A 118 11.00 14.18 3.62
N GLN A 119 11.50 14.22 4.85
CA GLN A 119 10.67 14.01 6.04
C GLN A 119 9.61 15.11 6.19
N ALA A 120 9.96 16.36 5.90
CA ALA A 120 9.00 17.47 5.89
C ALA A 120 7.92 17.29 4.81
N VAL A 121 8.28 16.80 3.63
CA VAL A 121 7.33 16.46 2.56
C VAL A 121 6.36 15.35 3.02
N LYS A 122 6.88 14.34 3.72
CA LYS A 122 6.04 13.26 4.27
C LYS A 122 5.04 13.78 5.30
N PHE A 123 5.46 14.61 6.24
CA PHE A 123 4.56 15.24 7.22
C PHE A 123 3.51 16.12 6.54
N SER A 124 3.91 16.93 5.56
CA SER A 124 2.97 17.74 4.77
C SER A 124 1.94 16.87 4.05
N PHE A 125 2.37 15.76 3.46
CA PHE A 125 1.45 14.80 2.84
C PHE A 125 0.45 14.24 3.87
N MET A 126 0.93 13.80 5.02
CA MET A 126 0.10 13.24 6.09
C MET A 126 -0.96 14.23 6.56
N ASP A 127 -0.57 15.48 6.79
CA ASP A 127 -1.49 16.55 7.21
C ASP A 127 -2.57 16.86 6.16
N ARG A 128 -2.18 16.88 4.89
CA ARG A 128 -3.07 17.19 3.76
C ARG A 128 -3.91 16.00 3.30
N PHE A 129 -3.49 14.78 3.63
CA PHE A 129 -4.23 13.56 3.37
C PHE A 129 -5.33 13.33 4.41
N TRP A 130 -5.17 13.84 5.62
CA TRP A 130 -6.12 13.65 6.72
C TRP A 130 -7.56 14.06 6.38
N PRO A 131 -7.84 15.27 5.85
CA PRO A 131 -9.19 15.66 5.46
C PRO A 131 -9.83 14.73 4.43
N HIS A 132 -9.02 14.17 3.53
CA HIS A 132 -9.50 13.19 2.55
C HIS A 132 -9.91 11.87 3.23
N LEU A 133 -9.14 11.41 4.19
CA LEU A 133 -9.46 10.22 4.99
C LEU A 133 -10.74 10.42 5.81
N GLU A 134 -10.93 11.59 6.41
CA GLU A 134 -12.19 11.96 7.07
C GLU A 134 -13.37 11.92 6.11
N LYS A 135 -13.24 12.53 4.93
CA LYS A 135 -14.28 12.57 3.91
C LYS A 135 -14.65 11.15 3.46
N LEU A 136 -13.66 10.29 3.20
CA LEU A 136 -13.90 8.88 2.86
C LEU A 136 -14.65 8.16 3.98
N ARG A 137 -14.25 8.37 5.22
CA ARG A 137 -14.88 7.74 6.39
C ARG A 137 -16.33 8.19 6.57
N GLN A 138 -16.63 9.45 6.28
CA GLN A 138 -17.97 10.04 6.39
C GLN A 138 -18.86 9.75 5.16
N SER A 139 -18.29 9.23 4.09
CA SER A 139 -19.02 9.00 2.82
C SER A 139 -20.09 7.91 2.90
N GLY A 140 -20.06 7.07 3.93
CA GLY A 140 -20.92 5.89 4.03
C GLY A 140 -20.48 4.72 3.14
N ARG A 141 -19.38 4.87 2.40
CA ARG A 141 -18.82 3.79 1.58
C ARG A 141 -18.00 2.83 2.44
N GLU A 142 -17.92 1.59 2.02
CA GLU A 142 -16.88 0.67 2.48
C GLU A 142 -15.58 0.99 1.74
N VAL A 143 -14.50 1.22 2.47
CA VAL A 143 -13.21 1.64 1.92
C VAL A 143 -12.10 0.72 2.39
N ILE A 144 -11.23 0.28 1.47
CA ILE A 144 -9.98 -0.41 1.78
C ILE A 144 -8.83 0.41 1.19
N LEU A 145 -8.01 0.97 2.06
CA LEU A 145 -6.83 1.76 1.71
C LEU A 145 -5.61 0.83 1.74
N CYS A 146 -5.18 0.42 0.56
CA CYS A 146 -4.06 -0.50 0.38
C CYS A 146 -2.79 0.27 0.01
N GLY A 147 -1.67 -0.12 0.57
CA GLY A 147 -0.42 0.42 0.07
C GLY A 147 0.72 0.47 1.06
N ASP A 148 1.75 1.17 0.63
CA ASP A 148 2.93 1.46 1.42
C ASP A 148 2.74 2.81 2.14
N TRP A 149 2.58 2.72 3.45
CA TRP A 149 2.38 3.89 4.32
C TRP A 149 3.70 4.44 4.86
N ASN A 150 4.81 3.74 4.60
CA ASN A 150 6.14 4.12 5.10
C ASN A 150 6.21 4.38 6.61
N ILE A 151 5.34 3.73 7.38
CA ILE A 151 5.25 3.84 8.83
C ILE A 151 5.09 2.44 9.43
N ALA A 152 5.95 2.06 10.36
CA ALA A 152 5.70 0.96 11.29
C ALA A 152 4.96 1.53 12.52
N HIS A 153 3.78 0.99 12.86
CA HIS A 153 2.91 1.61 13.87
C HIS A 153 3.38 1.38 15.29
N LYS A 154 3.65 0.14 15.65
CA LYS A 154 4.02 -0.29 17.02
C LYS A 154 5.38 -0.98 17.03
N GLU A 155 5.89 -1.23 18.23
CA GLU A 155 7.16 -1.93 18.44
C GLU A 155 7.18 -3.33 17.82
N ILE A 156 6.03 -4.01 17.79
CA ILE A 156 5.86 -5.32 17.19
C ILE A 156 6.01 -5.30 15.66
N ASP A 157 5.92 -4.12 15.04
CA ASP A 157 5.91 -3.95 13.57
C ASP A 157 7.31 -3.83 12.95
N LEU A 158 8.39 -3.91 13.75
CA LEU A 158 9.75 -3.94 13.21
C LEU A 158 10.73 -4.61 14.20
N LYS A 159 11.77 -5.24 13.65
CA LYS A 159 12.70 -6.05 14.43
C LYS A 159 13.50 -5.24 15.45
N ASN A 160 14.13 -4.16 15.07
CA ASN A 160 15.05 -3.40 15.90
C ASN A 160 14.44 -2.05 16.32
N TRP A 161 13.25 -2.07 16.91
CA TRP A 161 12.49 -0.87 17.19
C TRP A 161 13.22 0.14 18.09
N LYS A 162 13.98 -0.31 19.09
CA LYS A 162 14.74 0.58 19.99
C LYS A 162 15.78 1.42 19.26
N GLY A 163 16.45 0.84 18.26
CA GLY A 163 17.44 1.53 17.45
C GLY A 163 16.81 2.45 16.38
N ASN A 164 15.50 2.36 16.16
CA ASN A 164 14.79 3.09 15.10
C ASN A 164 13.85 4.20 15.62
N LEU A 165 13.84 4.48 16.92
CA LEU A 165 12.97 5.50 17.54
C LEU A 165 13.13 6.92 16.96
N LYS A 166 14.27 7.22 16.33
CA LYS A 166 14.60 8.50 15.71
C LYS A 166 14.68 8.42 14.19
N ASN A 167 14.30 7.30 13.61
CA ASN A 167 14.39 7.08 12.17
C ASN A 167 13.02 7.25 11.50
N SER A 168 13.05 7.83 10.29
CA SER A 168 11.85 7.92 9.43
C SER A 168 11.18 6.55 9.28
N GLY A 169 9.87 6.55 9.37
CA GLY A 169 9.05 5.34 9.40
C GLY A 169 8.72 4.84 10.80
N PHE A 170 9.43 5.30 11.83
CA PHE A 170 9.15 4.95 13.23
C PHE A 170 9.24 6.14 14.19
N LEU A 171 9.14 7.36 13.66
CA LEU A 171 9.12 8.57 14.48
C LEU A 171 7.86 8.62 15.36
N PRO A 172 7.94 9.20 16.57
CA PRO A 172 6.77 9.33 17.44
C PRO A 172 5.57 10.00 16.76
N GLU A 173 5.81 11.02 15.95
CA GLU A 173 4.77 11.78 15.23
C GLU A 173 4.08 10.92 14.16
N GLU A 174 4.83 10.10 13.44
CA GLU A 174 4.30 9.17 12.44
C GLU A 174 3.43 8.09 13.11
N ARG A 175 3.92 7.51 14.19
CA ARG A 175 3.19 6.50 14.98
C ARG A 175 1.93 7.08 15.61
N ALA A 176 2.01 8.29 16.14
CA ALA A 176 0.86 9.00 16.72
C ALA A 176 -0.21 9.28 15.64
N TRP A 177 0.20 9.67 14.44
CA TRP A 177 -0.72 9.89 13.32
C TRP A 177 -1.47 8.60 12.94
N MET A 178 -0.77 7.46 12.86
CA MET A 178 -1.41 6.15 12.63
C MET A 178 -2.39 5.80 13.75
N THR A 179 -2.01 6.02 15.01
CA THR A 179 -2.91 5.80 16.16
C THR A 179 -4.19 6.63 16.04
N ARG A 180 -4.05 7.91 15.70
CA ARG A 180 -5.21 8.79 15.49
C ARG A 180 -6.09 8.33 14.32
N LEU A 181 -5.50 7.86 13.22
CA LEU A 181 -6.23 7.31 12.08
C LEU A 181 -7.15 6.15 12.52
N LEU A 182 -6.64 5.27 13.37
CA LEU A 182 -7.40 4.12 13.85
C LEU A 182 -8.38 4.51 14.97
N ASP A 183 -7.97 5.30 15.95
CA ASP A 183 -8.75 5.60 17.13
C ASP A 183 -9.75 6.75 16.92
N GLU A 184 -9.37 7.82 16.22
CA GLU A 184 -10.25 8.98 16.02
C GLU A 184 -11.14 8.82 14.79
N LEU A 185 -10.61 8.38 13.64
CA LEU A 185 -11.40 8.15 12.44
C LEU A 185 -12.07 6.77 12.42
N GLY A 186 -11.63 5.87 13.27
CA GLY A 186 -12.22 4.54 13.39
C GLY A 186 -11.94 3.62 12.21
N TYR A 187 -10.84 3.83 11.51
CA TYR A 187 -10.31 2.84 10.56
C TYR A 187 -9.72 1.65 11.29
N VAL A 188 -9.60 0.54 10.60
CA VAL A 188 -9.09 -0.73 11.14
C VAL A 188 -7.88 -1.18 10.34
N ASP A 189 -6.78 -1.48 11.03
CA ASP A 189 -5.65 -2.23 10.48
C ASP A 189 -6.06 -3.71 10.36
N THR A 190 -6.41 -4.12 9.15
CA THR A 190 -7.05 -5.41 8.90
C THR A 190 -6.15 -6.58 9.28
N TYR A 191 -4.84 -6.51 8.93
CA TYR A 191 -3.90 -7.56 9.29
C TYR A 191 -3.76 -7.69 10.81
N ARG A 192 -3.55 -6.57 11.52
CA ARG A 192 -3.36 -6.56 12.98
C ARG A 192 -4.63 -6.97 13.72
N ARG A 193 -5.80 -6.70 13.18
CA ARG A 193 -7.07 -7.20 13.72
C ARG A 193 -7.14 -8.73 13.67
N LEU A 194 -6.71 -9.35 12.57
CA LEU A 194 -6.71 -10.80 12.40
C LEU A 194 -5.61 -11.48 13.22
N TYR A 195 -4.44 -10.87 13.26
CA TYR A 195 -3.23 -11.42 13.89
C TYR A 195 -2.61 -10.40 14.85
N PRO A 196 -3.22 -10.18 16.02
CA PRO A 196 -2.80 -9.14 16.95
C PRO A 196 -1.38 -9.33 17.52
N GLU A 197 -0.93 -10.59 17.60
CA GLU A 197 0.37 -10.97 18.19
C GLU A 197 1.44 -11.33 17.13
N ALA A 198 1.13 -11.24 15.84
CA ALA A 198 2.09 -11.59 14.79
C ALA A 198 3.29 -10.63 14.77
N GLU A 199 4.48 -11.19 14.78
CA GLU A 199 5.75 -10.45 14.75
C GLU A 199 6.41 -10.52 13.36
N GLY A 200 7.50 -11.26 13.25
CA GLY A 200 8.33 -11.32 12.05
C GLY A 200 7.65 -11.84 10.78
N GLU A 201 6.63 -12.67 10.94
CA GLU A 201 5.81 -13.14 9.82
C GLU A 201 4.99 -12.00 9.17
N ALA A 202 4.73 -10.92 9.91
CA ALA A 202 3.97 -9.76 9.47
C ALA A 202 4.81 -8.72 8.71
N TYR A 203 6.12 -8.83 8.72
CA TYR A 203 6.99 -7.85 8.05
C TYR A 203 6.77 -7.89 6.55
N THR A 204 6.75 -6.69 5.93
CA THR A 204 6.50 -6.51 4.50
C THR A 204 7.66 -5.89 3.74
N TRP A 205 8.64 -5.33 4.43
CA TRP A 205 9.80 -4.67 3.84
C TRP A 205 11.11 -5.02 4.57
N TRP A 206 12.19 -5.15 3.79
CA TRP A 206 13.55 -5.42 4.29
C TRP A 206 14.55 -4.55 3.53
N SER A 207 15.48 -3.94 4.26
CA SER A 207 16.59 -3.23 3.65
C SER A 207 17.43 -4.17 2.78
N ASN A 208 18.00 -3.64 1.71
CA ASN A 208 18.98 -4.36 0.89
C ASN A 208 20.37 -4.49 1.56
N ARG A 209 20.53 -3.95 2.76
CA ARG A 209 21.80 -3.94 3.52
C ARG A 209 21.77 -4.99 4.63
N GLY A 210 22.96 -5.42 5.06
CA GLY A 210 23.13 -6.21 6.28
C GLY A 210 22.47 -7.58 6.28
N GLN A 211 22.15 -8.15 5.10
CA GLN A 211 21.42 -9.41 4.97
C GLN A 211 20.04 -9.38 5.69
N ALA A 212 19.38 -8.23 5.67
CA ALA A 212 18.13 -8.03 6.41
C ALA A 212 17.05 -9.05 6.06
N TRP A 213 16.91 -9.40 4.78
CA TRP A 213 15.97 -10.45 4.34
C TRP A 213 16.31 -11.81 4.96
N ALA A 214 17.55 -12.27 4.82
CA ALA A 214 17.97 -13.59 5.31
C ALA A 214 17.82 -13.72 6.83
N LYS A 215 18.03 -12.61 7.55
CA LYS A 215 17.91 -12.54 9.02
C LYS A 215 16.52 -12.14 9.51
N ASN A 216 15.59 -11.87 8.60
CA ASN A 216 14.27 -11.33 8.87
C ASN A 216 14.30 -10.04 9.74
N VAL A 217 15.24 -9.14 9.44
CA VAL A 217 15.28 -7.81 10.04
C VAL A 217 14.41 -6.87 9.21
N GLY A 218 13.11 -7.01 9.40
CA GLY A 218 12.09 -6.38 8.57
C GLY A 218 11.23 -5.36 9.32
N TRP A 219 10.38 -4.71 8.54
CA TRP A 219 9.40 -3.71 8.95
C TRP A 219 8.04 -4.04 8.33
N ARG A 220 6.98 -3.86 9.07
CA ARG A 220 5.62 -3.88 8.54
C ARG A 220 5.19 -2.46 8.23
N ILE A 221 5.24 -2.09 6.96
CA ILE A 221 4.93 -0.73 6.46
C ILE A 221 3.89 -0.73 5.33
N ASP A 222 3.50 -1.89 4.85
CA ASP A 222 2.42 -2.10 3.89
C ASP A 222 1.17 -2.56 4.62
N TYR A 223 0.02 -1.94 4.30
CA TYR A 223 -1.23 -2.14 5.04
C TYR A 223 -2.42 -2.29 4.09
N GLN A 224 -3.48 -2.89 4.63
CA GLN A 224 -4.85 -2.71 4.18
C GLN A 224 -5.63 -2.10 5.35
N ILE A 225 -5.78 -0.79 5.32
CA ILE A 225 -6.53 -0.03 6.33
C ILE A 225 -7.95 0.13 5.83
N ALA A 226 -8.93 -0.30 6.59
CA ALA A 226 -10.30 -0.42 6.11
C ALA A 226 -11.33 0.21 7.05
N THR A 227 -12.49 0.57 6.50
CA THR A 227 -13.66 0.93 7.29
C THR A 227 -14.15 -0.25 8.11
N PRO A 228 -14.79 -0.04 9.29
CA PRO A 228 -15.12 -1.12 10.22
C PRO A 228 -15.98 -2.24 9.62
N GLY A 229 -16.93 -1.89 8.74
CA GLY A 229 -17.85 -2.88 8.15
C GLY A 229 -17.10 -3.90 7.31
N ILE A 230 -16.32 -3.42 6.33
CA ILE A 230 -15.56 -4.33 5.46
C ILE A 230 -14.40 -5.00 6.21
N ALA A 231 -13.76 -4.32 7.17
CA ALA A 231 -12.73 -4.93 8.02
C ALA A 231 -13.26 -6.12 8.80
N ALA A 232 -14.50 -6.05 9.29
CA ALA A 232 -15.16 -7.17 10.00
C ALA A 232 -15.37 -8.40 9.10
N ALA A 233 -15.45 -8.21 7.78
CA ALA A 233 -15.57 -9.29 6.81
C ALA A 233 -14.23 -9.97 6.49
N ALA A 234 -13.08 -9.42 6.89
CA ALA A 234 -11.80 -10.05 6.69
C ALA A 234 -11.72 -11.40 7.42
N ARG A 235 -11.21 -12.44 6.73
CA ARG A 235 -11.14 -13.82 7.21
C ARG A 235 -9.73 -14.34 7.35
N ASP A 236 -8.84 -13.93 6.46
CA ASP A 236 -7.45 -14.35 6.44
C ASP A 236 -6.56 -13.27 5.84
N ALA A 237 -5.31 -13.25 6.26
CA ALA A 237 -4.29 -12.38 5.71
C ALA A 237 -2.92 -13.06 5.75
N SER A 238 -2.11 -12.81 4.74
CA SER A 238 -0.75 -13.35 4.64
C SER A 238 0.19 -12.38 3.93
N VAL A 239 1.47 -12.51 4.24
CA VAL A 239 2.55 -11.83 3.52
C VAL A 239 3.27 -12.88 2.65
N TYR A 240 3.27 -12.68 1.33
CA TYR A 240 3.86 -13.63 0.38
C TYR A 240 5.38 -13.46 0.30
N LYS A 241 6.11 -14.50 0.71
CA LYS A 241 7.58 -14.48 0.81
C LYS A 241 8.28 -15.59 0.00
N ALA A 242 7.53 -16.42 -0.73
CA ALA A 242 8.12 -17.53 -1.46
C ALA A 242 8.98 -17.08 -2.65
N GLU A 243 8.60 -15.95 -3.27
CA GLU A 243 9.36 -15.29 -4.34
C GLU A 243 9.50 -13.82 -4.04
N ARG A 244 10.58 -13.20 -4.49
CA ARG A 244 10.83 -11.77 -4.26
C ARG A 244 10.77 -11.00 -5.56
N PHE A 245 9.76 -10.14 -5.68
CA PHE A 245 9.59 -9.22 -6.82
C PHE A 245 10.19 -7.84 -6.56
N SER A 246 10.39 -7.51 -5.28
CA SER A 246 10.80 -6.21 -4.79
C SER A 246 11.47 -6.37 -3.43
N ASP A 247 11.90 -5.29 -2.80
CA ASP A 247 12.29 -5.25 -1.38
C ASP A 247 11.08 -5.22 -0.43
N HIS A 248 9.86 -5.09 -0.98
CA HIS A 248 8.61 -5.37 -0.28
C HIS A 248 8.03 -6.72 -0.69
N ALA A 249 7.28 -7.35 0.21
CA ALA A 249 6.51 -8.55 -0.06
C ALA A 249 5.02 -8.22 -0.20
N PRO A 250 4.28 -8.86 -1.11
CA PRO A 250 2.84 -8.66 -1.25
C PRO A 250 2.08 -9.01 0.04
N LEU A 251 1.16 -8.14 0.43
CA LEU A 251 0.19 -8.39 1.49
C LEU A 251 -1.15 -8.79 0.86
N ILE A 252 -1.64 -9.98 1.21
CA ILE A 252 -2.87 -10.58 0.70
C ILE A 252 -3.88 -10.63 1.84
N VAL A 253 -5.11 -10.17 1.58
CA VAL A 253 -6.22 -10.28 2.55
C VAL A 253 -7.45 -10.83 1.83
N ASP A 254 -8.07 -11.82 2.46
CA ASP A 254 -9.34 -12.41 2.03
C ASP A 254 -10.50 -11.88 2.87
N TYR A 255 -11.51 -11.35 2.18
CA TYR A 255 -12.73 -10.80 2.77
C TYR A 255 -13.93 -11.64 2.39
N ALA A 256 -14.79 -11.96 3.35
CA ALA A 256 -16.11 -12.57 3.09
C ALA A 256 -17.09 -11.50 2.61
N ALA A 257 -16.80 -10.92 1.46
CA ALA A 257 -17.57 -9.89 0.78
C ALA A 257 -17.32 -9.99 -0.74
N GLU A 258 -18.19 -9.37 -1.53
CA GLU A 258 -18.07 -9.27 -2.99
C GLU A 258 -17.92 -7.80 -3.39
N LEU A 259 -17.33 -7.55 -4.60
CA LEU A 259 -17.25 -6.22 -5.20
C LEU A 259 -18.49 -5.90 -6.03
#